data_96e473951c8495e960635081ad2bccfd
#
_entry.id   96e473951c8495e960635081ad2bccfd
#
_cell.length_a   1.000
_cell.length_b   1.000
_cell.length_c   1.000
_cell.angle_alpha   90.00
_cell.angle_beta   90.00
_cell.angle_gamma   90.00
#
_symmetry.space_group_name_H-M   'P 1'
#
loop_
_entity.id
_entity.type
_entity.pdbx_description
1 polymer ?
#
loop_
_entity_poly.entity_id
_entity_poly.type
_entity_poly.pdbx_seq_one_letter_code
_entity_poly.pdbx_strand_id
1 'polypeptide(L)'
;MKKYGLKVSKRKIVEFCKRNHIRSLSLFGSILRNDFSRSSDIDVLVEFEIGYVPGFFNLIEMEEELSSMFGGRKVDLRTPNDLSRYFRDDVLAEAEAVYIES
;
A
#
# COMPACT_ATOMS: atom_id res chain seq x y z
N MET A 1 -13.49 2.47 4.28
CA MET A 1 -12.45 3.19 5.03
C MET A 1 -12.43 4.65 4.57
N LYS A 2 -12.66 5.56 5.50
CA LYS A 2 -12.72 7.00 5.18
C LYS A 2 -11.53 7.79 5.70
N LYS A 3 -10.58 7.11 6.29
CA LYS A 3 -9.38 7.75 6.83
C LYS A 3 -8.57 8.38 5.69
N TYR A 4 -7.91 9.49 5.95
CA TYR A 4 -7.08 10.22 4.99
C TYR A 4 -7.87 10.80 3.80
N GLY A 5 -9.19 10.96 3.92
CA GLY A 5 -10.01 11.44 2.83
C GLY A 5 -10.23 10.44 1.71
N LEU A 6 -9.85 9.20 1.92
CA LEU A 6 -10.02 8.14 0.93
C LEU A 6 -11.31 7.37 1.21
N LYS A 7 -12.11 7.16 0.17
CA LYS A 7 -13.33 6.37 0.28
C LYS A 7 -13.05 4.97 -0.28
N VAL A 8 -12.52 4.10 0.57
CA VAL A 8 -12.16 2.74 0.17
C VAL A 8 -12.86 1.75 1.08
N SER A 9 -13.44 0.73 0.50
CA SER A 9 -14.07 -0.34 1.25
C SER A 9 -12.99 -1.20 1.93
N LYS A 10 -13.05 -1.32 3.25
CA LYS A 10 -12.13 -2.20 3.97
C LYS A 10 -12.28 -3.65 3.48
N ARG A 11 -13.50 -4.06 3.17
CA ARG A 11 -13.76 -5.41 2.65
C ARG A 11 -12.99 -5.66 1.36
N LYS A 12 -12.99 -4.68 0.44
CA LYS A 12 -12.26 -4.80 -0.82
C LYS A 12 -10.75 -4.87 -0.60
N ILE A 13 -10.24 -4.12 0.36
CA ILE A 13 -8.82 -4.17 0.72
C ILE A 13 -8.48 -5.56 1.23
N VAL A 14 -9.28 -6.14 2.12
CA VAL A 14 -9.04 -7.47 2.66
C VAL A 14 -9.06 -8.52 1.55
N GLU A 15 -10.07 -8.46 0.68
CA GLU A 15 -10.17 -9.40 -0.45
C GLU A 15 -8.96 -9.29 -1.39
N PHE A 16 -8.55 -8.07 -1.68
CA PHE A 16 -7.36 -7.81 -2.51
C PHE A 16 -6.12 -8.44 -1.88
N CYS A 17 -5.90 -8.21 -0.58
CA CYS A 17 -4.73 -8.72 0.11
C CYS A 17 -4.71 -10.25 0.15
N LYS A 18 -5.83 -10.87 0.43
CA LYS A 18 -5.92 -12.32 0.47
C LYS A 18 -5.67 -12.94 -0.90
N ARG A 19 -6.21 -12.35 -1.95
CA ARG A 19 -6.05 -12.84 -3.31
C ARG A 19 -4.61 -12.75 -3.79
N ASN A 20 -3.88 -11.76 -3.32
CA ASN A 20 -2.51 -11.48 -3.75
C ASN A 20 -1.44 -11.96 -2.76
N HIS A 21 -1.82 -12.76 -1.78
CA HIS A 21 -0.89 -13.32 -0.78
C HIS A 21 -0.12 -12.22 -0.02
N ILE A 22 -0.82 -11.13 0.27
CA ILE A 22 -0.25 -10.02 1.03
C ILE A 22 -0.46 -10.29 2.52
N ARG A 23 0.62 -10.22 3.28
CA ARG A 23 0.58 -10.39 4.72
C ARG A 23 0.22 -9.10 5.44
N SER A 24 0.72 -7.97 4.95
CA SER A 24 0.36 -6.66 5.49
C SER A 24 0.38 -5.61 4.40
N LEU A 25 -0.51 -4.63 4.54
CA LEU A 25 -0.58 -3.48 3.64
C LEU A 25 -0.68 -2.23 4.50
N SER A 26 0.21 -1.28 4.26
CA SER A 26 0.29 -0.06 5.04
C SER A 26 0.37 1.15 4.12
N LEU A 27 -0.02 2.30 4.64
CA LEU A 27 0.13 3.58 3.94
C LEU A 27 1.28 4.34 4.58
N PHE A 28 2.04 5.04 3.76
CA PHE A 28 3.14 5.86 4.26
C PHE A 28 3.32 7.09 3.38
N GLY A 29 4.25 7.96 3.76
CA GLY A 29 4.59 9.12 2.97
C GLY A 29 3.60 10.26 3.11
N SER A 30 3.34 10.97 2.01
CA SER A 30 2.59 12.23 2.05
C SER A 30 1.16 12.08 2.55
N ILE A 31 0.54 10.91 2.37
CA ILE A 31 -0.84 10.69 2.84
C ILE A 31 -0.95 10.80 4.36
N LEU A 32 0.15 10.56 5.09
CA LEU A 32 0.18 10.69 6.54
C LEU A 32 0.43 12.11 7.02
N ARG A 33 0.65 13.03 6.09
CA ARG A 33 0.97 14.42 6.40
C ARG A 33 -0.19 15.33 6.01
N ASN A 34 -0.15 16.56 6.55
CA ASN A 34 -1.18 17.55 6.26
C ASN A 34 -1.10 18.14 4.84
N ASP A 35 -0.01 17.87 4.14
CA ASP A 35 0.21 18.39 2.78
C ASP A 35 -0.27 17.45 1.68
N PHE A 36 -0.95 16.37 2.02
CA PHE A 36 -1.48 15.44 1.04
C PHE A 36 -2.56 16.12 0.19
N SER A 37 -2.41 16.07 -1.12
CA SER A 37 -3.33 16.71 -2.06
C SER A 37 -3.86 15.69 -3.07
N ARG A 38 -4.79 16.15 -3.94
CA ARG A 38 -5.34 15.29 -4.99
C ARG A 38 -4.31 14.84 -6.01
N SER A 39 -3.24 15.62 -6.17
CA SER A 39 -2.15 15.29 -7.10
C SER A 39 -1.08 14.42 -6.46
N SER A 40 -1.13 14.21 -5.15
CA SER A 40 -0.15 13.38 -4.46
C SER A 40 -0.37 11.90 -4.78
N ASP A 41 0.73 11.16 -4.96
CA ASP A 41 0.67 9.72 -5.10
C ASP A 41 0.35 9.10 -3.75
N ILE A 42 -0.30 7.95 -3.78
CA ILE A 42 -0.57 7.19 -2.56
C ILE A 42 0.55 6.16 -2.41
N ASP A 43 1.37 6.35 -1.40
CA ASP A 43 2.48 5.44 -1.13
C ASP A 43 1.99 4.25 -0.31
N VAL A 44 2.13 3.05 -0.86
CA VAL A 44 1.65 1.82 -0.24
C VAL A 44 2.82 0.89 -0.01
N LEU A 45 2.93 0.40 1.20
CA LEU A 45 3.94 -0.57 1.59
C LEU A 45 3.28 -1.93 1.79
N VAL A 46 3.76 -2.95 1.08
CA VAL A 46 3.23 -4.30 1.20
C VAL A 46 4.32 -5.27 1.61
N GLU A 47 3.93 -6.24 2.43
CA GLU A 47 4.75 -7.40 2.73
C GLU A 47 3.95 -8.63 2.33
N PHE A 48 4.60 -9.53 1.61
CA PHE A 48 3.96 -10.75 1.11
C PHE A 48 4.14 -11.89 2.09
N GLU A 49 3.29 -12.90 1.95
CA GLU A 49 3.41 -14.13 2.73
C GLU A 49 4.76 -14.79 2.45
N ILE A 50 5.31 -15.42 3.46
CA ILE A 50 6.61 -16.10 3.34
C ILE A 50 6.57 -17.10 2.20
N GLY A 51 7.59 -17.03 1.34
CA GLY A 51 7.69 -17.91 0.18
C GLY A 51 6.97 -17.42 -1.05
N TYR A 52 6.21 -16.34 -0.97
CA TYR A 52 5.53 -15.78 -2.15
C TYR A 52 6.33 -14.61 -2.71
N VAL A 53 6.73 -14.72 -3.97
CA VAL A 53 7.46 -13.66 -4.67
C VAL A 53 6.70 -13.34 -5.95
N PRO A 54 5.97 -12.23 -5.99
CA PRO A 54 5.22 -11.86 -7.20
C PRO A 54 6.17 -11.44 -8.31
N GLY A 55 5.75 -11.70 -9.55
CA GLY A 55 6.48 -11.23 -10.71
C GLY A 55 6.26 -9.74 -10.94
N PHE A 56 7.09 -9.17 -11.81
CA PHE A 56 7.04 -7.75 -12.12
C PHE A 56 5.66 -7.31 -12.63
N PHE A 57 5.09 -8.09 -13.56
CA PHE A 57 3.77 -7.75 -14.11
C PHE A 57 2.66 -7.89 -13.07
N ASN A 58 2.81 -8.82 -12.12
CA ASN A 58 1.86 -8.96 -11.03
C ASN A 58 1.86 -7.70 -10.15
N LEU A 59 3.04 -7.13 -9.90
CA LEU A 59 3.14 -5.91 -9.12
C LEU A 59 2.45 -4.73 -9.83
N ILE A 60 2.61 -4.63 -11.15
CA ILE A 60 1.94 -3.60 -11.94
C ILE A 60 0.43 -3.76 -11.85
N GLU A 61 -0.08 -4.99 -11.98
CA GLU A 61 -1.51 -5.25 -11.88
C GLU A 61 -2.05 -4.89 -10.50
N MET A 62 -1.28 -5.19 -9.45
CA MET A 62 -1.67 -4.82 -8.08
C MET A 62 -1.76 -3.30 -7.92
N GLU A 63 -0.79 -2.56 -8.47
CA GLU A 63 -0.82 -1.09 -8.44
C GLU A 63 -2.05 -0.54 -9.15
N GLU A 64 -2.37 -1.08 -10.31
CA GLU A 64 -3.52 -0.63 -11.08
C GLU A 64 -4.83 -0.92 -10.34
N GLU A 65 -4.93 -2.09 -9.74
CA GLU A 65 -6.13 -2.46 -8.99
C GLU A 65 -6.29 -1.56 -7.75
N LEU A 66 -5.21 -1.33 -7.01
CA LEU A 66 -5.24 -0.42 -5.86
C LEU A 66 -5.60 1.00 -6.29
N SER A 67 -5.04 1.47 -7.39
CA SER A 67 -5.36 2.79 -7.93
C SER A 67 -6.86 2.90 -8.18
N SER A 68 -7.45 1.90 -8.82
CA SER A 68 -8.88 1.87 -9.07
C SER A 68 -9.68 1.91 -7.77
N MET A 69 -9.23 1.19 -6.75
CA MET A 69 -9.88 1.17 -5.44
C MET A 69 -9.77 2.51 -4.72
N PHE A 70 -8.71 3.27 -4.99
CA PHE A 70 -8.50 4.60 -4.40
C PHE A 70 -9.01 5.73 -5.28
N GLY A 71 -10.00 5.46 -6.12
CA GLY A 71 -10.65 6.50 -6.92
C GLY A 71 -9.84 6.95 -8.13
N GLY A 72 -8.96 6.10 -8.64
CA GLY A 72 -8.15 6.42 -9.81
C GLY A 72 -6.88 7.18 -9.49
N ARG A 73 -6.55 7.34 -8.22
CA ARG A 73 -5.33 8.04 -7.80
C ARG A 73 -4.13 7.14 -8.04
N LYS A 74 -3.01 7.75 -8.42
CA LYS A 74 -1.79 7.00 -8.66
C LYS A 74 -1.29 6.37 -7.36
N VAL A 75 -0.97 5.08 -7.44
CA VAL A 75 -0.44 4.31 -6.30
C VAL A 75 1.01 3.97 -6.59
N ASP A 76 1.87 4.19 -5.61
CA ASP A 76 3.27 3.79 -5.64
C ASP A 76 3.43 2.61 -4.68
N LEU A 77 3.54 1.40 -5.23
CA LEU A 77 3.59 0.18 -4.44
C LEU A 77 5.04 -0.20 -4.17
N ARG A 78 5.37 -0.34 -2.90
CA ARG A 78 6.74 -0.67 -2.46
C ARG A 78 6.72 -1.84 -1.49
N THR A 79 7.82 -2.62 -1.52
CA THR A 79 8.11 -3.57 -0.45
C THR A 79 9.21 -2.97 0.42
N PRO A 80 9.43 -3.49 1.64
CA PRO A 80 10.52 -2.98 2.49
C PRO A 80 11.89 -3.01 1.80
N ASN A 81 12.14 -4.02 0.95
CA ASN A 81 13.42 -4.12 0.24
C ASN A 81 13.58 -3.10 -0.87
N ASP A 82 12.47 -2.50 -1.34
CA ASP A 82 12.53 -1.44 -2.35
C ASP A 82 12.88 -0.09 -1.75
N LEU A 83 12.85 0.03 -0.43
CA LEU A 83 13.18 1.27 0.26
C LEU A 83 14.68 1.37 0.48
N SER A 84 15.22 2.59 0.36
CA SER A 84 16.61 2.82 0.69
C SER A 84 16.89 2.42 2.14
N ARG A 85 17.99 1.73 2.36
CA ARG A 85 18.38 1.31 3.73
C ARG A 85 18.56 2.50 4.67
N TYR A 86 18.82 3.68 4.12
CA TYR A 86 19.06 4.87 4.94
C TYR A 86 17.82 5.40 5.62
N PHE A 87 16.62 5.18 5.05
CA PHE A 87 15.38 5.63 5.65
C PHE A 87 14.32 4.54 5.77
N ARG A 88 14.70 3.29 5.51
CA ARG A 88 13.75 2.16 5.61
C ARG A 88 13.13 2.06 6.99
N ASP A 89 13.94 2.15 8.03
CA ASP A 89 13.44 2.03 9.40
C ASP A 89 12.49 3.17 9.75
N ASP A 90 12.76 4.38 9.26
CA ASP A 90 11.87 5.52 9.48
C ASP A 90 10.53 5.29 8.82
N VAL A 91 10.53 4.80 7.57
CA VAL A 91 9.29 4.51 6.86
C VAL A 91 8.50 3.41 7.58
N LEU A 92 9.17 2.34 7.99
CA LEU A 92 8.50 1.24 8.69
C LEU A 92 7.91 1.70 10.01
N ALA A 93 8.58 2.62 10.72
CA ALA A 93 8.06 3.15 11.98
C ALA A 93 6.86 4.07 11.78
N GLU A 94 6.83 4.84 10.69
CA GLU A 94 5.75 5.78 10.41
C GLU A 94 4.55 5.16 9.71
N ALA A 95 4.74 4.07 8.98
CA ALA A 95 3.70 3.47 8.17
C ALA A 95 2.50 3.04 9.03
N GLU A 96 1.29 3.31 8.52
CA GLU A 96 0.08 2.93 9.21
C GLU A 96 -0.58 1.75 8.50
N ALA A 97 -0.72 0.64 9.21
CA ALA A 97 -1.29 -0.57 8.66
C ALA A 97 -2.79 -0.41 8.42
N VAL A 98 -3.24 -0.78 7.23
CA VAL A 98 -4.66 -0.87 6.91
C VAL A 98 -5.11 -2.31 6.77
N TYR A 99 -4.18 -3.24 6.66
CA TYR A 99 -4.45 -4.67 6.65
C TYR A 99 -3.28 -5.42 7.28
N ILE A 100 -3.59 -6.30 8.19
CA ILE A 100 -2.61 -7.24 8.78
C ILE A 100 -3.27 -8.61 8.80
N GLU A 101 -2.57 -9.60 8.24
CA GLU A 101 -3.05 -10.97 8.23
C GLU A 101 -3.12 -11.50 9.67
N SER A 102 -4.23 -12.11 10.00
CA SER A 102 -4.41 -12.68 11.33
C SER A 102 -4.04 -14.17 11.36
#